data_f32845f4524687d12730eab5988ffebb
#
_entry.id   f32845f4524687d12730eab5988ffebb
#
_cell.length_a   1.000
_cell.length_b   1.000
_cell.length_c   1.000
_cell.angle_alpha   90.00
_cell.angle_beta   90.00
_cell.angle_gamma   90.00
#
_symmetry.space_group_name_H-M   'P 1'
#
loop_
_entity.id
_entity.type
_entity.pdbx_description
1 polymer ?
#
loop_
_entity_poly.entity_id
_entity_poly.type
_entity_poly.pdbx_seq_one_letter_code
_entity_poly.pdbx_strand_id
1 'polypeptide(L)'
;MAGKKKSQRKAWQQRSLPPDKYLSESEEQILRRYVTTQADAARLRHRSRPIADEMIVLTLLNTGLRAGELCRLRVGDIPQASDKSLLWVHAGKGGKKRPVEIARKFAQRLRSYVRQYRAKASPGDFVFVSERRDGKADKPYCYWSVYWKVKRLGNKALRSNSLHPHVLRHTYLTRLYNVEHDLRFVQDQAGHSSPVTTAIYAHTDQKSRHRQVEALEKAEKPAISDSSES
;
A
#
# COMPACT_ATOMS: atom_id res chain seq x y z
N MET A 1 37.99 -22.41 4.36
CA MET A 1 36.51 -22.48 4.27
C MET A 1 35.73 -21.35 5.02
N ALA A 2 36.39 -20.51 5.81
CA ALA A 2 35.71 -19.42 6.59
C ALA A 2 35.29 -18.19 5.77
N GLY A 3 35.94 -17.90 4.64
CA GLY A 3 35.66 -16.73 3.83
C GLY A 3 34.30 -16.76 3.08
N LYS A 4 33.85 -17.92 2.62
CA LYS A 4 32.55 -18.08 1.93
C LYS A 4 31.35 -17.88 2.85
N LYS A 5 31.47 -18.29 4.14
CA LYS A 5 30.37 -18.09 5.14
C LYS A 5 30.18 -16.63 5.54
N LYS A 6 31.25 -15.81 5.60
CA LYS A 6 31.16 -14.37 5.88
C LYS A 6 30.53 -13.58 4.71
N SER A 7 30.85 -13.95 3.47
CA SER A 7 30.27 -13.36 2.26
C SER A 7 28.77 -13.66 2.15
N GLN A 8 28.37 -14.90 2.43
CA GLN A 8 26.95 -15.27 2.45
C GLN A 8 26.17 -14.57 3.56
N ARG A 9 26.71 -14.45 4.79
CA ARG A 9 26.06 -13.69 5.87
C ARG A 9 25.87 -12.21 5.52
N LYS A 10 26.85 -11.55 4.90
CA LYS A 10 26.68 -10.18 4.39
C LYS A 10 25.62 -10.08 3.29
N ALA A 11 25.55 -11.05 2.37
CA ALA A 11 24.52 -11.10 1.32
C ALA A 11 23.11 -11.31 1.88
N TRP A 12 22.95 -12.02 3.00
CA TRP A 12 21.65 -12.18 3.68
C TRP A 12 21.23 -10.94 4.45
N GLN A 13 22.15 -10.23 5.11
CA GLN A 13 21.88 -8.97 5.82
C GLN A 13 21.50 -7.83 4.88
N GLN A 14 21.92 -7.87 3.60
CA GLN A 14 21.54 -6.89 2.58
C GLN A 14 20.13 -7.12 1.98
N ARG A 15 19.43 -8.20 2.32
CA ARG A 15 18.11 -8.56 1.77
C ARG A 15 16.93 -8.09 2.60
N SER A 16 17.13 -7.63 3.83
CA SER A 16 16.06 -7.00 4.61
C SER A 16 15.91 -5.53 4.25
N LEU A 17 14.67 -5.03 4.24
CA LEU A 17 14.44 -3.59 4.12
C LEU A 17 14.96 -2.89 5.38
N PRO A 18 15.86 -1.90 5.24
CA PRO A 18 16.24 -1.07 6.37
C PRO A 18 15.00 -0.36 6.94
N PRO A 19 14.95 -0.10 8.26
CA PRO A 19 13.82 0.55 8.91
C PRO A 19 13.46 1.93 8.33
N ASP A 20 14.41 2.62 7.68
CA ASP A 20 14.21 3.90 7.01
C ASP A 20 13.49 3.79 5.65
N LYS A 21 13.26 2.57 5.15
CA LYS A 21 12.62 2.32 3.85
C LYS A 21 11.10 2.14 3.93
N TYR A 22 10.51 2.09 5.11
CA TYR A 22 9.07 2.04 5.33
C TYR A 22 8.71 2.82 6.61
N LEU A 23 7.46 3.25 6.71
CA LEU A 23 6.97 3.95 7.88
C LEU A 23 6.71 2.99 9.04
N SER A 24 7.08 3.39 10.23
CA SER A 24 6.58 2.78 11.46
C SER A 24 5.05 2.95 11.56
N GLU A 25 4.41 2.18 12.41
CA GLU A 25 2.96 2.29 12.62
C GLU A 25 2.54 3.69 13.07
N SER A 26 3.32 4.29 13.98
CA SER A 26 3.06 5.65 14.46
C SER A 26 3.20 6.71 13.36
N GLU A 27 4.24 6.61 12.52
CA GLU A 27 4.43 7.53 11.40
C GLU A 27 3.31 7.37 10.35
N GLU A 28 2.89 6.14 10.04
CA GLU A 28 1.75 5.89 9.16
C GLU A 28 0.47 6.53 9.71
N GLN A 29 0.19 6.38 11.01
CA GLN A 29 -0.98 6.97 11.66
C GLN A 29 -0.93 8.50 11.63
N ILE A 30 0.22 9.11 11.89
CA ILE A 30 0.42 10.56 11.82
C ILE A 30 0.15 11.05 10.39
N LEU A 31 0.72 10.39 9.38
CA LEU A 31 0.52 10.75 7.98
C LEU A 31 -0.96 10.64 7.57
N ARG A 32 -1.61 9.52 7.92
CA ARG A 32 -3.05 9.31 7.64
C ARG A 32 -3.91 10.39 8.28
N ARG A 33 -3.69 10.68 9.55
CA ARG A 33 -4.41 11.75 10.26
C ARG A 33 -4.19 13.11 9.60
N TYR A 34 -2.94 13.44 9.28
CA TYR A 34 -2.60 14.71 8.65
C TYR A 34 -3.35 14.90 7.33
N VAL A 35 -3.26 13.94 6.39
CA VAL A 35 -3.91 14.09 5.09
C VAL A 35 -5.43 14.11 5.18
N THR A 36 -6.04 13.36 6.11
CA THR A 36 -7.48 13.36 6.34
C THR A 36 -7.94 14.71 6.91
N THR A 37 -7.27 15.25 7.92
CA THR A 37 -7.59 16.58 8.48
C THR A 37 -7.48 17.68 7.42
N GLN A 38 -6.45 17.64 6.55
CA GLN A 38 -6.34 18.62 5.45
C GLN A 38 -7.46 18.48 4.43
N ALA A 39 -7.89 17.26 4.13
CA ALA A 39 -9.00 17.00 3.23
C ALA A 39 -10.34 17.43 3.81
N ASP A 40 -10.59 17.19 5.10
CA ASP A 40 -11.81 17.62 5.78
C ASP A 40 -11.95 19.15 5.79
N ALA A 41 -10.88 19.86 6.13
CA ALA A 41 -10.84 21.31 6.03
C ALA A 41 -11.05 21.83 4.59
N ALA A 42 -10.57 21.07 3.60
CA ALA A 42 -10.73 21.40 2.19
C ALA A 42 -12.15 21.15 1.68
N ARG A 43 -12.87 20.14 2.19
CA ARG A 43 -14.28 19.87 1.89
C ARG A 43 -15.15 21.05 2.28
N LEU A 44 -14.93 21.62 3.46
CA LEU A 44 -15.63 22.82 3.93
C LEU A 44 -15.37 24.07 3.07
N ARG A 45 -14.22 24.11 2.39
CA ARG A 45 -13.79 25.24 1.55
C ARG A 45 -13.92 24.96 0.06
N HIS A 46 -14.58 23.89 -0.34
CA HIS A 46 -14.74 23.44 -1.73
C HIS A 46 -13.41 23.36 -2.52
N ARG A 47 -12.34 22.90 -1.86
CA ARG A 47 -11.00 22.76 -2.48
C ARG A 47 -10.71 21.31 -2.76
N SER A 48 -10.59 20.92 -4.03
CA SER A 48 -10.39 19.54 -4.47
C SER A 48 -8.96 19.00 -4.24
N ARG A 49 -7.94 19.84 -4.34
CA ARG A 49 -6.53 19.39 -4.29
C ARG A 49 -6.14 18.61 -3.02
N PRO A 50 -6.42 19.08 -1.78
CA PRO A 50 -6.09 18.29 -0.59
C PRO A 50 -6.86 16.97 -0.50
N ILE A 51 -8.06 16.91 -1.06
CA ILE A 51 -8.88 15.69 -1.12
C ILE A 51 -8.26 14.67 -2.10
N ALA A 52 -7.78 15.12 -3.25
CA ALA A 52 -7.02 14.28 -4.16
C ALA A 52 -5.68 13.81 -3.54
N ASP A 53 -4.98 14.69 -2.82
CA ASP A 53 -3.75 14.36 -2.10
C ASP A 53 -3.98 13.28 -1.03
N GLU A 54 -5.07 13.38 -0.26
CA GLU A 54 -5.52 12.35 0.68
C GLU A 54 -5.75 11.01 -0.04
N MET A 55 -6.55 11.00 -1.10
CA MET A 55 -6.88 9.77 -1.82
C MET A 55 -5.67 9.13 -2.48
N ILE A 56 -4.69 9.91 -2.98
CA ILE A 56 -3.42 9.41 -3.51
C ILE A 56 -2.65 8.67 -2.41
N VAL A 57 -2.44 9.30 -1.25
CA VAL A 57 -1.71 8.70 -0.13
C VAL A 57 -2.42 7.45 0.38
N LEU A 58 -3.73 7.52 0.59
CA LEU A 58 -4.51 6.38 1.07
C LEU A 58 -4.53 5.22 0.05
N THR A 59 -4.57 5.52 -1.25
CA THR A 59 -4.50 4.47 -2.28
C THR A 59 -3.15 3.75 -2.22
N LEU A 60 -2.04 4.47 -2.16
CA LEU A 60 -0.71 3.86 -2.04
C LEU A 60 -0.58 3.01 -0.77
N LEU A 61 -1.09 3.49 0.39
CA LEU A 61 -1.03 2.80 1.69
C LEU A 61 -2.03 1.63 1.84
N ASN A 62 -3.02 1.49 0.95
CA ASN A 62 -4.02 0.41 1.03
C ASN A 62 -3.95 -0.57 -0.15
N THR A 63 -3.09 -0.33 -1.13
CA THR A 63 -2.99 -1.17 -2.34
C THR A 63 -1.55 -1.55 -2.69
N GLY A 64 -0.58 -0.82 -2.17
CA GLY A 64 0.83 -0.99 -2.55
C GLY A 64 1.14 -0.72 -4.01
N LEU A 65 0.29 -0.01 -4.75
CA LEU A 65 0.54 0.33 -6.15
C LEU A 65 1.85 1.09 -6.35
N ARG A 66 2.49 0.86 -7.50
CA ARG A 66 3.56 1.76 -7.95
C ARG A 66 2.95 3.12 -8.34
N ALA A 67 3.70 4.21 -8.16
CA ALA A 67 3.20 5.55 -8.54
C ALA A 67 2.74 5.62 -10.01
N GLY A 68 3.45 4.95 -10.93
CA GLY A 68 3.02 4.88 -12.32
C GLY A 68 1.76 4.05 -12.55
N GLU A 69 1.48 3.03 -11.73
CA GLU A 69 0.22 2.27 -11.75
C GLU A 69 -0.93 3.15 -11.25
N LEU A 70 -0.71 3.86 -10.13
CA LEU A 70 -1.68 4.82 -9.60
C LEU A 70 -2.04 5.91 -10.63
N CYS A 71 -1.06 6.46 -11.34
CA CYS A 71 -1.30 7.47 -12.38
C CYS A 71 -2.15 6.93 -13.55
N ARG A 72 -2.11 5.63 -13.81
CA ARG A 72 -2.87 4.97 -14.89
C ARG A 72 -4.20 4.36 -14.43
N LEU A 73 -4.54 4.47 -13.14
CA LEU A 73 -5.78 3.93 -12.60
C LEU A 73 -6.99 4.62 -13.25
N ARG A 74 -7.90 3.84 -13.79
CA ARG A 74 -9.12 4.32 -14.46
C ARG A 74 -10.35 4.12 -13.57
N VAL A 75 -11.39 4.89 -13.83
CA VAL A 75 -12.65 4.80 -13.09
C VAL A 75 -13.24 3.39 -13.16
N GLY A 76 -13.20 2.76 -14.35
CA GLY A 76 -13.68 1.38 -14.55
C GLY A 76 -12.83 0.30 -13.89
N ASP A 77 -11.63 0.61 -13.39
CA ASP A 77 -10.78 -0.35 -12.67
C ASP A 77 -11.17 -0.48 -11.18
N ILE A 78 -11.99 0.45 -10.66
CA ILE A 78 -12.48 0.42 -9.29
C ILE A 78 -13.65 -0.56 -9.20
N PRO A 79 -13.71 -1.45 -8.17
CA PRO A 79 -14.83 -2.37 -8.00
C PRO A 79 -16.14 -1.61 -7.84
N GLN A 80 -17.10 -1.85 -8.73
CA GLN A 80 -18.37 -1.12 -8.77
C GLN A 80 -19.41 -1.70 -7.80
N ALA A 81 -19.42 -3.03 -7.63
CA ALA A 81 -20.33 -3.68 -6.69
C ALA A 81 -19.77 -3.63 -5.26
N SER A 82 -20.68 -3.61 -4.26
CA SER A 82 -20.31 -3.51 -2.84
C SER A 82 -19.63 -4.76 -2.30
N ASP A 83 -19.87 -5.92 -2.92
CA ASP A 83 -19.32 -7.23 -2.56
C ASP A 83 -17.93 -7.49 -3.17
N LYS A 84 -17.55 -6.74 -4.21
CA LYS A 84 -16.26 -6.89 -4.88
C LYS A 84 -15.18 -6.05 -4.21
N SER A 85 -14.03 -6.68 -4.01
CA SER A 85 -12.86 -6.09 -3.36
C SER A 85 -11.62 -6.09 -4.28
N LEU A 86 -11.79 -6.30 -5.59
CA LEU A 86 -10.70 -6.37 -6.55
C LEU A 86 -10.58 -5.07 -7.34
N LEU A 87 -9.44 -4.43 -7.21
CA LEU A 87 -9.02 -3.30 -8.02
C LEU A 87 -8.19 -3.81 -9.20
N TRP A 88 -8.53 -3.42 -10.43
CA TRP A 88 -7.78 -3.83 -11.60
C TRP A 88 -6.63 -2.87 -11.89
N VAL A 89 -5.41 -3.38 -12.02
CA VAL A 89 -4.21 -2.58 -12.21
C VAL A 89 -3.57 -2.91 -13.55
N HIS A 90 -3.34 -1.88 -14.36
CA HIS A 90 -2.68 -2.01 -15.65
C HIS A 90 -1.17 -2.12 -15.48
N ALA A 91 -0.57 -3.24 -15.87
CA ALA A 91 0.87 -3.41 -15.91
C ALA A 91 1.52 -2.54 -17.00
N GLY A 92 2.74 -2.06 -16.74
CA GLY A 92 3.39 -1.04 -17.60
C GLY A 92 3.76 -1.48 -19.01
N LYS A 93 4.08 -2.75 -19.27
CA LYS A 93 4.37 -3.30 -20.60
C LYS A 93 3.38 -4.41 -20.96
N GLY A 94 2.79 -4.33 -22.16
CA GLY A 94 1.96 -5.42 -22.72
C GLY A 94 0.49 -5.43 -22.32
N GLY A 95 -0.04 -4.36 -21.72
CA GLY A 95 -1.51 -4.22 -21.49
C GLY A 95 -2.13 -5.24 -20.52
N LYS A 96 -1.33 -6.11 -19.90
CA LYS A 96 -1.82 -7.10 -18.93
C LYS A 96 -2.36 -6.39 -17.69
N LYS A 97 -3.58 -6.77 -17.29
CA LYS A 97 -4.18 -6.35 -16.02
C LYS A 97 -3.90 -7.39 -14.96
N ARG A 98 -3.73 -6.95 -13.72
CA ARG A 98 -3.72 -7.83 -12.55
C ARG A 98 -4.73 -7.35 -11.52
N PRO A 99 -5.38 -8.25 -10.78
CA PRO A 99 -6.18 -7.88 -9.64
C PRO A 99 -5.29 -7.49 -8.47
N VAL A 100 -5.77 -6.55 -7.66
CA VAL A 100 -5.22 -6.20 -6.35
C VAL A 100 -6.38 -6.22 -5.38
N GLU A 101 -6.26 -7.03 -4.34
CA GLU A 101 -7.27 -7.07 -3.30
C GLU A 101 -7.21 -5.82 -2.43
N ILE A 102 -8.39 -5.26 -2.12
CA ILE A 102 -8.51 -4.07 -1.29
C ILE A 102 -9.63 -4.27 -0.25
N ALA A 103 -9.48 -3.64 0.90
CA ALA A 103 -10.52 -3.69 1.92
C ALA A 103 -11.83 -3.06 1.42
N ARG A 104 -12.99 -3.67 1.73
CA ARG A 104 -14.32 -3.19 1.32
C ARG A 104 -14.56 -1.71 1.68
N LYS A 105 -14.16 -1.30 2.89
CA LYS A 105 -14.25 0.10 3.33
C LYS A 105 -13.43 1.04 2.45
N PHE A 106 -12.26 0.59 1.99
CA PHE A 106 -11.43 1.40 1.10
C PHE A 106 -12.01 1.45 -0.32
N ALA A 107 -12.54 0.34 -0.84
CA ALA A 107 -13.27 0.32 -2.11
C ALA A 107 -14.44 1.31 -2.11
N GLN A 108 -15.23 1.33 -1.04
CA GLN A 108 -16.33 2.29 -0.86
C GLN A 108 -15.82 3.74 -0.85
N ARG A 109 -14.70 4.02 -0.19
CA ARG A 109 -14.10 5.36 -0.16
C ARG A 109 -13.64 5.81 -1.54
N LEU A 110 -13.01 4.91 -2.33
CA LEU A 110 -12.64 5.19 -3.73
C LEU A 110 -13.87 5.48 -4.60
N ARG A 111 -14.92 4.68 -4.50
CA ARG A 111 -16.19 4.94 -5.23
C ARG A 111 -16.81 6.28 -4.85
N SER A 112 -16.82 6.61 -3.58
CA SER A 112 -17.34 7.90 -3.09
C SER A 112 -16.52 9.07 -3.63
N TYR A 113 -15.19 8.94 -3.67
CA TYR A 113 -14.32 9.93 -4.27
C TYR A 113 -14.63 10.14 -5.76
N VAL A 114 -14.73 9.05 -6.54
CA VAL A 114 -15.07 9.15 -7.96
C VAL A 114 -16.45 9.79 -8.16
N ARG A 115 -17.47 9.32 -7.46
CA ARG A 115 -18.82 9.87 -7.57
C ARG A 115 -18.88 11.37 -7.26
N GLN A 116 -18.09 11.85 -6.31
CA GLN A 116 -18.13 13.21 -5.83
C GLN A 116 -17.23 14.16 -6.63
N TYR A 117 -16.03 13.70 -7.00
CA TYR A 117 -15.00 14.56 -7.63
C TYR A 117 -14.70 14.21 -9.09
N ARG A 118 -15.27 13.10 -9.59
CA ARG A 118 -15.16 12.63 -10.98
C ARG A 118 -16.53 12.25 -11.57
N ALA A 119 -17.59 12.94 -11.13
CA ALA A 119 -19.00 12.61 -11.48
C ALA A 119 -19.27 12.52 -13.01
N LYS A 120 -18.54 13.31 -13.81
CA LYS A 120 -18.67 13.33 -15.27
C LYS A 120 -17.69 12.37 -15.99
N ALA A 121 -16.88 11.62 -15.24
CA ALA A 121 -15.86 10.75 -15.83
C ALA A 121 -16.48 9.44 -16.31
N SER A 122 -16.10 9.03 -17.51
CA SER A 122 -16.42 7.73 -18.10
C SER A 122 -15.52 6.63 -17.49
N PRO A 123 -15.88 5.34 -17.61
CA PRO A 123 -15.06 4.24 -17.10
C PRO A 123 -13.62 4.23 -17.61
N GLY A 124 -13.38 4.75 -18.82
CA GLY A 124 -12.06 4.86 -19.44
C GLY A 124 -11.21 6.03 -18.91
N ASP A 125 -11.80 6.97 -18.18
CA ASP A 125 -11.09 8.14 -17.69
C ASP A 125 -10.23 7.83 -16.47
N PHE A 126 -9.19 8.65 -16.26
CA PHE A 126 -8.29 8.50 -15.10
C PHE A 126 -8.95 8.95 -13.81
N VAL A 127 -8.68 8.21 -12.72
CA VAL A 127 -9.17 8.54 -11.38
C VAL A 127 -8.50 9.80 -10.85
N PHE A 128 -7.18 9.87 -10.99
CA PHE A 128 -6.36 10.96 -10.46
C PHE A 128 -5.89 11.89 -11.57
N VAL A 129 -6.44 13.07 -11.60
CA VAL A 129 -6.18 14.09 -12.61
C VAL A 129 -5.83 15.42 -11.97
N SER A 130 -5.06 16.26 -12.70
CA SER A 130 -4.85 17.64 -12.31
C SER A 130 -5.92 18.51 -12.95
N GLU A 131 -6.68 19.20 -12.13
CA GLU A 131 -7.63 20.22 -12.60
C GLU A 131 -6.91 21.33 -13.34
N ARG A 132 -7.40 21.63 -14.52
CA ARG A 132 -6.90 22.73 -15.35
C ARG A 132 -7.77 23.97 -15.18
N ARG A 133 -7.13 25.11 -15.03
CA ARG A 133 -7.83 26.41 -14.95
C ARG A 133 -8.14 27.03 -16.30
N ASP A 134 -7.58 26.47 -17.38
CA ASP A 134 -7.69 27.00 -18.74
C ASP A 134 -8.88 26.38 -19.53
N GLY A 135 -9.81 25.71 -18.85
CA GLY A 135 -10.99 25.06 -19.46
C GLY A 135 -10.67 23.84 -20.32
N LYS A 136 -9.40 23.46 -20.46
CA LYS A 136 -9.02 22.25 -21.21
C LYS A 136 -9.26 20.99 -20.37
N ALA A 137 -9.34 19.86 -21.05
CA ALA A 137 -9.53 18.56 -20.40
C ALA A 137 -8.46 18.29 -19.33
N ASP A 138 -8.88 17.74 -18.19
CA ASP A 138 -8.02 17.33 -17.11
C ASP A 138 -6.95 16.33 -17.62
N LYS A 139 -5.72 16.50 -17.15
CA LYS A 139 -4.63 15.57 -17.45
C LYS A 139 -4.38 14.62 -16.28
N PRO A 140 -4.08 13.34 -16.52
CA PRO A 140 -3.66 12.44 -15.46
C PRO A 140 -2.40 12.98 -14.78
N TYR A 141 -2.27 12.70 -13.47
CA TYR A 141 -1.00 12.96 -12.81
C TYR A 141 0.10 12.12 -13.43
N CYS A 142 1.28 12.69 -13.61
CA CYS A 142 2.48 11.94 -13.95
C CYS A 142 3.19 11.45 -12.68
N TYR A 143 4.15 10.53 -12.85
CA TYR A 143 4.96 10.00 -11.77
C TYR A 143 5.56 11.11 -10.88
N TRP A 144 6.16 12.12 -11.48
CA TRP A 144 6.79 13.23 -10.76
C TRP A 144 5.80 14.09 -9.98
N SER A 145 4.60 14.29 -10.51
CA SER A 145 3.53 14.99 -9.78
C SER A 145 3.17 14.25 -8.50
N VAL A 146 3.00 12.93 -8.57
CA VAL A 146 2.72 12.10 -7.40
C VAL A 146 3.90 12.06 -6.44
N TYR A 147 5.14 11.93 -6.97
CA TYR A 147 6.36 11.93 -6.16
C TYR A 147 6.48 13.20 -5.31
N TRP A 148 6.38 14.37 -5.93
CA TRP A 148 6.52 15.65 -5.22
C TRP A 148 5.36 15.92 -4.26
N LYS A 149 4.14 15.46 -4.58
CA LYS A 149 3.01 15.54 -3.66
C LYS A 149 3.28 14.73 -2.38
N VAL A 150 3.66 13.47 -2.52
CA VAL A 150 3.96 12.59 -1.38
C VAL A 150 5.13 13.13 -0.55
N LYS A 151 6.20 13.57 -1.19
CA LYS A 151 7.36 14.18 -0.52
C LYS A 151 6.98 15.41 0.30
N ARG A 152 6.20 16.32 -0.29
CA ARG A 152 5.69 17.52 0.40
C ARG A 152 4.82 17.19 1.60
N LEU A 153 3.95 16.18 1.47
CA LEU A 153 3.08 15.73 2.55
C LEU A 153 3.89 15.10 3.68
N GLY A 154 4.90 14.29 3.36
CA GLY A 154 5.82 13.72 4.34
C GLY A 154 6.56 14.77 5.14
N ASN A 155 7.10 15.78 4.45
CA ASN A 155 7.76 16.89 5.11
C ASN A 155 6.83 17.62 6.10
N LYS A 156 5.60 17.89 5.68
CA LYS A 156 4.63 18.59 6.53
C LYS A 156 4.11 17.74 7.69
N ALA A 157 3.86 16.43 7.46
CA ALA A 157 3.29 15.55 8.45
C ALA A 157 4.32 14.97 9.41
N LEU A 158 5.49 14.57 8.88
CA LEU A 158 6.52 13.80 9.60
C LEU A 158 7.81 14.59 9.80
N ARG A 159 7.90 15.82 9.31
CA ARG A 159 9.14 16.63 9.25
C ARG A 159 10.31 15.88 8.60
N SER A 160 10.00 15.00 7.65
CA SER A 160 10.95 14.13 6.96
C SER A 160 10.92 14.35 5.45
N ASN A 161 12.08 14.48 4.84
CA ASN A 161 12.26 14.59 3.38
C ASN A 161 12.41 13.21 2.70
N SER A 162 12.39 12.11 3.45
CA SER A 162 12.60 10.75 2.94
C SER A 162 11.33 10.13 2.35
N LEU A 163 10.14 10.68 2.67
CA LEU A 163 8.89 10.11 2.18
C LEU A 163 8.73 10.27 0.67
N HIS A 164 8.48 9.16 -0.01
CA HIS A 164 8.15 9.10 -1.43
C HIS A 164 7.26 7.88 -1.72
N PRO A 165 6.66 7.72 -2.92
CA PRO A 165 5.69 6.67 -3.19
C PRO A 165 6.17 5.24 -2.91
N HIS A 166 7.45 4.95 -3.11
CA HIS A 166 8.00 3.62 -2.81
C HIS A 166 8.03 3.32 -1.30
N VAL A 167 8.25 4.34 -0.44
CA VAL A 167 8.16 4.17 1.02
C VAL A 167 6.73 3.74 1.41
N LEU A 168 5.70 4.41 0.86
CA LEU A 168 4.30 4.05 1.13
C LEU A 168 3.96 2.63 0.66
N ARG A 169 4.48 2.24 -0.51
CA ARG A 169 4.34 0.88 -1.02
C ARG A 169 5.05 -0.13 -0.11
N HIS A 170 6.28 0.13 0.30
CA HIS A 170 7.01 -0.74 1.23
C HIS A 170 6.28 -0.87 2.56
N THR A 171 5.75 0.23 3.10
CA THR A 171 4.92 0.23 4.32
C THR A 171 3.73 -0.72 4.18
N TYR A 172 2.98 -0.63 3.06
CA TYR A 172 1.84 -1.52 2.82
C TYR A 172 2.26 -3.00 2.74
N LEU A 173 3.29 -3.31 1.93
CA LEU A 173 3.71 -4.70 1.71
C LEU A 173 4.34 -5.33 2.96
N THR A 174 5.10 -4.56 3.75
CA THR A 174 5.63 -5.00 5.05
C THR A 174 4.48 -5.30 6.02
N ARG A 175 3.51 -4.39 6.12
CA ARG A 175 2.35 -4.60 6.98
C ARG A 175 1.52 -5.81 6.54
N LEU A 176 1.30 -5.97 5.23
CA LEU A 176 0.59 -7.13 4.68
C LEU A 176 1.29 -8.43 5.03
N TYR A 177 2.62 -8.48 4.84
CA TYR A 177 3.40 -9.66 5.20
C TYR A 177 3.34 -9.96 6.71
N ASN A 178 3.41 -8.95 7.55
CA ASN A 178 3.37 -9.12 9.01
C ASN A 178 2.04 -9.67 9.54
N VAL A 179 0.96 -9.49 8.78
CA VAL A 179 -0.37 -10.03 9.11
C VAL A 179 -0.57 -11.43 8.54
N GLU A 180 -0.29 -11.60 7.25
CA GLU A 180 -0.66 -12.81 6.50
C GLU A 180 0.45 -13.87 6.52
N HIS A 181 1.73 -13.46 6.67
CA HIS A 181 2.93 -14.30 6.58
C HIS A 181 3.05 -15.13 5.28
N ASP A 182 2.23 -14.82 4.28
CA ASP A 182 2.22 -15.44 2.96
C ASP A 182 2.97 -14.57 1.94
N LEU A 183 4.19 -15.01 1.59
CA LEU A 183 5.02 -14.34 0.58
C LEU A 183 4.42 -14.40 -0.81
N ARG A 184 3.67 -15.44 -1.14
CA ARG A 184 3.04 -15.58 -2.45
C ARG A 184 1.93 -14.56 -2.61
N PHE A 185 1.10 -14.42 -1.60
CA PHE A 185 0.05 -13.39 -1.59
C PHE A 185 0.65 -11.97 -1.70
N VAL A 186 1.71 -11.67 -0.93
CA VAL A 186 2.41 -10.37 -1.02
C VAL A 186 3.01 -10.15 -2.41
N GLN A 187 3.58 -11.20 -3.04
CA GLN A 187 4.13 -11.14 -4.40
C GLN A 187 3.04 -10.79 -5.42
N ASP A 188 1.90 -11.45 -5.36
CA ASP A 188 0.78 -11.25 -6.28
C ASP A 188 0.18 -9.85 -6.10
N GLN A 189 -0.03 -9.41 -4.86
CA GLN A 189 -0.45 -8.03 -4.54
C GLN A 189 0.53 -6.98 -5.06
N ALA A 190 1.82 -7.21 -4.88
CA ALA A 190 2.85 -6.31 -5.38
C ALA A 190 2.98 -6.32 -6.91
N GLY A 191 2.60 -7.41 -7.58
CA GLY A 191 2.92 -7.63 -8.99
C GLY A 191 4.42 -7.71 -9.22
N HIS A 192 5.13 -8.48 -8.37
CA HIS A 192 6.52 -8.80 -8.55
C HIS A 192 6.67 -10.03 -9.45
N SER A 193 7.41 -9.90 -10.54
CA SER A 193 7.72 -11.02 -11.43
C SER A 193 8.70 -12.02 -10.82
N SER A 194 9.46 -11.61 -9.80
CA SER A 194 10.46 -12.45 -9.12
C SER A 194 10.15 -12.54 -7.62
N PRO A 195 10.13 -13.78 -7.06
CA PRO A 195 10.01 -13.99 -5.61
C PRO A 195 11.12 -13.33 -4.78
N VAL A 196 12.32 -13.19 -5.37
CA VAL A 196 13.47 -12.55 -4.72
C VAL A 196 13.17 -11.12 -4.30
N THR A 197 12.38 -10.39 -5.11
CA THR A 197 11.97 -9.01 -4.79
C THR A 197 11.00 -8.96 -3.61
N THR A 198 10.24 -10.04 -3.35
CA THR A 198 9.28 -10.11 -2.25
C THR A 198 9.93 -10.64 -0.97
N ALA A 199 10.97 -11.46 -1.09
CA ALA A 199 11.69 -12.05 0.05
C ALA A 199 12.28 -11.01 1.02
N ILE A 200 12.50 -9.76 0.58
CA ILE A 200 12.96 -8.66 1.44
C ILE A 200 11.99 -8.36 2.59
N TYR A 201 10.69 -8.63 2.43
CA TYR A 201 9.68 -8.41 3.48
C TYR A 201 9.70 -9.51 4.54
N ALA A 202 10.10 -10.75 4.18
CA ALA A 202 10.19 -11.87 5.10
C ALA A 202 11.26 -11.69 6.18
N HIS A 203 12.21 -10.81 5.97
CA HIS A 203 13.33 -10.59 6.90
C HIS A 203 13.08 -9.43 7.88
N THR A 204 12.00 -8.69 7.74
CA THR A 204 11.71 -7.50 8.56
C THR A 204 11.15 -7.84 9.93
N ASP A 205 10.67 -9.08 10.16
CA ASP A 205 10.01 -9.44 11.42
C ASP A 205 10.61 -10.69 12.10
N GLN A 206 11.72 -10.51 12.84
CA GLN A 206 12.27 -11.55 13.72
C GLN A 206 11.37 -11.84 14.93
N LYS A 207 10.60 -10.87 15.42
CA LYS A 207 9.72 -11.04 16.59
C LYS A 207 8.50 -11.91 16.26
N SER A 208 8.01 -11.84 15.03
CA SER A 208 6.89 -12.67 14.56
C SER A 208 7.30 -14.15 14.45
N ARG A 209 8.52 -14.44 14.00
CA ARG A 209 9.01 -15.82 13.90
C ARG A 209 9.05 -16.53 15.25
N HIS A 210 9.48 -15.84 16.29
CA HIS A 210 9.52 -16.40 17.64
C HIS A 210 8.11 -16.72 18.15
N ARG A 211 7.15 -15.79 17.95
CA ARG A 211 5.74 -16.03 18.31
C ARG A 211 5.10 -17.18 17.54
N GLN A 212 5.48 -17.39 16.27
CA GLN A 212 4.96 -18.51 15.46
C GLN A 212 5.47 -19.85 16.01
N VAL A 213 6.73 -19.94 16.39
CA VAL A 213 7.29 -21.16 17.02
C VAL A 213 6.62 -21.42 18.37
N GLU A 214 6.45 -20.39 19.20
CA GLU A 214 5.72 -20.52 20.48
C GLU A 214 4.25 -20.91 20.29
N ALA A 215 3.61 -20.44 19.22
CA ALA A 215 2.22 -20.82 18.90
C ALA A 215 2.12 -22.29 18.47
N LEU A 216 3.11 -22.84 17.78
CA LEU A 216 3.17 -24.27 17.43
C LEU A 216 3.28 -25.14 18.69
N GLU A 217 4.14 -24.77 19.64
CA GLU A 217 4.28 -25.50 20.92
C GLU A 217 2.98 -25.47 21.74
N LYS A 218 2.22 -24.37 21.68
CA LYS A 218 0.92 -24.28 22.35
C LYS A 218 -0.17 -25.11 21.68
N ALA A 219 -0.10 -25.27 20.34
CA ALA A 219 -1.04 -26.07 19.58
C ALA A 219 -0.79 -27.59 19.72
N GLU A 220 0.45 -27.99 20.05
CA GLU A 220 0.83 -29.41 20.22
C GLU A 220 0.56 -29.98 21.61
N LYS A 221 0.12 -29.16 22.61
CA LYS A 221 -0.29 -29.71 23.91
C LYS A 221 -1.63 -30.43 23.77
N PRO A 222 -1.68 -31.77 23.85
CA PRO A 222 -2.93 -32.49 23.88
C PRO A 222 -3.73 -32.06 25.11
N ALA A 223 -5.01 -31.86 24.95
CA ALA A 223 -5.93 -31.79 26.08
C ALA A 223 -5.83 -33.12 26.83
N ILE A 224 -5.10 -33.12 27.93
CA ILE A 224 -5.14 -34.24 28.87
C ILE A 224 -6.55 -34.19 29.45
N SER A 225 -7.38 -35.14 28.97
CA SER A 225 -8.68 -35.40 29.55
C SER A 225 -8.44 -35.94 30.95
N ASP A 226 -8.74 -35.15 31.96
CA ASP A 226 -9.04 -35.65 33.31
C ASP A 226 -10.28 -36.55 33.23
N SER A 227 -10.03 -37.82 33.06
CA SER A 227 -11.01 -38.88 33.29
C SER A 227 -10.38 -39.79 34.34
N SER A 228 -10.51 -39.44 35.59
CA SER A 228 -10.36 -40.37 36.67
C SER A 228 -11.29 -39.96 37.82
N GLU A 229 -12.02 -41.01 38.24
CA GLU A 229 -12.75 -41.16 39.51
C GLU A 229 -14.24 -40.73 39.47
N SER A 230 -15.22 -41.60 39.53
CA SER A 230 -15.40 -42.73 40.50
C SER A 230 -16.54 -43.63 39.98
#